data_18143f180879a1e1b4d8b2a5286f8933
#
_entry.id   18143f180879a1e1b4d8b2a5286f8933
#
_cell.length_a   1.000
_cell.length_b   1.000
_cell.length_c   1.000
_cell.angle_alpha   90.00
_cell.angle_beta   90.00
_cell.angle_gamma   90.00
#
_symmetry.space_group_name_H-M   'P 1'
#
loop_
_entity.id
_entity.type
_entity.pdbx_description
1 polymer ?
#
loop_
_entity_poly.entity_id
_entity_poly.type
_entity_poly.pdbx_seq_one_letter_code
_entity_poly.pdbx_strand_id
1 'polypeptide(L)'
;TGAITVAEKRDGQINIDKTKPTATITYEGKQYSDADHELGVDCFNHDVVFSLSAEDETSKVDSRAYVLATKAMTASQLKSASWVTLAEGDTVTFSREGKRIFYARVIDKAGNTTYSASNQITVDKTLPEILCGSKKLGDTKSYIADRKKITVTDDYLSKVTVKNGSNTVLTKTEDDITKGSVSFVIERTTETNDDIVYEITAEDKSGNQ
;
A
#
# COMPACT_ATOMS: atom_id res chain seq x y z
N THR A 1 5.97 -7.64 80.02
CA THR A 1 6.60 -6.81 78.99
C THR A 1 6.01 -7.17 77.63
N GLY A 2 4.99 -6.45 77.23
CA GLY A 2 4.38 -6.62 75.91
C GLY A 2 5.28 -5.99 74.84
N ALA A 3 5.69 -6.76 73.85
CA ALA A 3 6.38 -6.24 72.68
C ALA A 3 5.37 -5.44 71.84
N ILE A 4 5.61 -4.15 71.66
CA ILE A 4 4.85 -3.31 70.70
C ILE A 4 5.39 -3.68 69.31
N THR A 5 4.62 -4.40 68.54
CA THR A 5 4.90 -4.57 67.12
C THR A 5 4.50 -3.29 66.39
N VAL A 6 5.47 -2.48 65.98
CA VAL A 6 5.23 -1.36 65.10
C VAL A 6 4.89 -1.95 63.74
N ALA A 7 3.63 -1.81 63.31
CA ALA A 7 3.25 -2.11 61.95
C ALA A 7 4.00 -1.14 61.04
N GLU A 8 4.81 -1.63 60.15
CA GLU A 8 5.44 -0.83 59.10
C GLU A 8 4.35 -0.19 58.25
N LYS A 9 4.30 1.14 58.29
CA LYS A 9 3.41 1.94 57.41
C LYS A 9 3.98 1.85 56.01
N ARG A 10 3.36 1.08 55.15
CA ARG A 10 3.69 1.07 53.73
C ARG A 10 2.93 2.22 53.06
N ASP A 11 3.64 3.30 52.76
CA ASP A 11 3.09 4.39 51.94
C ASP A 11 3.07 3.92 50.48
N GLY A 12 1.89 3.54 49.98
CA GLY A 12 1.67 3.24 48.57
C GLY A 12 1.25 4.55 47.85
N GLN A 13 1.94 4.87 46.77
CA GLN A 13 1.52 5.91 45.82
C GLN A 13 0.70 5.26 44.70
N ILE A 14 -0.43 5.89 44.37
CA ILE A 14 -1.24 5.55 43.20
C ILE A 14 -1.14 6.73 42.24
N ASN A 15 -0.56 6.49 41.07
CA ASN A 15 -0.52 7.44 39.98
C ASN A 15 -1.65 7.14 38.99
N ILE A 16 -2.46 8.14 38.66
CA ILE A 16 -3.52 8.05 37.69
C ILE A 16 -2.99 8.67 36.40
N ASP A 17 -2.83 7.85 35.38
CA ASP A 17 -2.49 8.27 34.03
C ASP A 17 -3.72 8.25 33.14
N LYS A 18 -4.02 9.36 32.47
CA LYS A 18 -5.12 9.54 31.51
C LYS A 18 -4.59 9.88 30.11
N THR A 19 -3.28 9.99 29.98
CA THR A 19 -2.62 10.29 28.71
C THR A 19 -2.56 9.02 27.88
N LYS A 20 -2.93 9.13 26.61
CA LYS A 20 -2.80 8.01 25.69
C LYS A 20 -1.38 7.95 25.15
N PRO A 21 -0.84 6.75 24.88
CA PRO A 21 0.44 6.60 24.19
C PRO A 21 0.35 7.15 22.77
N THR A 22 1.49 7.57 22.22
CA THR A 22 1.64 7.81 20.79
C THR A 22 1.79 6.50 20.04
N ALA A 23 1.39 6.47 18.77
CA ALA A 23 1.55 5.31 17.89
C ALA A 23 1.77 5.81 16.46
N THR A 24 2.99 5.71 15.94
CA THR A 24 3.34 6.19 14.59
C THR A 24 3.76 5.03 13.71
N ILE A 25 2.97 4.78 12.67
CA ILE A 25 3.27 3.83 11.60
C ILE A 25 4.18 4.53 10.58
N THR A 26 5.26 3.89 10.18
CA THR A 26 6.15 4.40 9.13
C THR A 26 6.34 3.34 8.04
N TYR A 27 6.21 3.73 6.77
CA TYR A 27 6.55 2.95 5.58
C TYR A 27 6.89 3.89 4.43
N GLU A 28 7.85 3.55 3.59
CA GLU A 28 8.26 4.30 2.38
C GLU A 28 8.42 5.83 2.65
N GLY A 29 9.00 6.18 3.82
CA GLY A 29 9.18 7.56 4.25
C GLY A 29 7.92 8.30 4.69
N LYS A 30 6.75 7.68 4.64
CA LYS A 30 5.47 8.24 5.11
C LYS A 30 5.22 7.86 6.57
N GLN A 31 4.55 8.75 7.30
CA GLN A 31 4.22 8.55 8.72
C GLN A 31 2.74 8.81 8.99
N TYR A 32 2.13 7.97 9.81
CA TYR A 32 0.72 8.04 10.19
C TYR A 32 0.56 7.77 11.68
N SER A 33 -0.04 8.72 12.40
CA SER A 33 -0.22 8.65 13.86
C SER A 33 -1.69 8.65 14.30
N ASP A 34 -2.64 8.61 13.36
CA ASP A 34 -4.06 8.63 13.59
C ASP A 34 -4.76 7.55 12.77
N ALA A 35 -5.83 6.95 13.32
CA ALA A 35 -6.67 6.00 12.62
C ALA A 35 -7.90 6.64 11.95
N ASP A 36 -8.19 7.90 12.28
CA ASP A 36 -9.40 8.61 11.80
C ASP A 36 -9.11 9.54 10.60
N HIS A 37 -7.89 9.50 10.03
CA HIS A 37 -7.58 10.27 8.82
C HIS A 37 -8.28 9.67 7.58
N GLU A 38 -8.48 10.50 6.55
CA GLU A 38 -8.95 10.03 5.25
C GLU A 38 -7.89 9.11 4.62
N LEU A 39 -8.30 7.87 4.34
CA LEU A 39 -7.39 6.87 3.78
C LEU A 39 -7.14 7.13 2.29
N GLY A 40 -5.94 7.54 1.96
CA GLY A 40 -5.44 7.55 0.58
C GLY A 40 -5.12 6.13 0.08
N VAL A 41 -4.65 6.04 -1.17
CA VAL A 41 -4.17 4.80 -1.79
C VAL A 41 -2.73 4.99 -2.24
N ASP A 42 -1.87 4.08 -1.79
CA ASP A 42 -0.47 4.01 -2.22
C ASP A 42 -0.25 2.67 -2.96
N CYS A 43 0.39 2.73 -4.14
CA CYS A 43 0.64 1.56 -4.97
C CYS A 43 2.15 1.32 -5.08
N PHE A 44 2.57 0.06 -5.02
CA PHE A 44 3.97 -0.36 -5.05
C PHE A 44 4.13 -1.65 -5.84
N ASN A 45 5.21 -1.75 -6.62
CA ASN A 45 5.59 -2.98 -7.32
C ASN A 45 6.61 -3.84 -6.54
N HIS A 46 6.79 -3.54 -5.27
CA HIS A 46 7.72 -4.24 -4.37
C HIS A 46 7.08 -4.50 -3.01
N ASP A 47 7.79 -5.23 -2.16
CA ASP A 47 7.41 -5.48 -0.77
C ASP A 47 7.42 -4.17 0.01
N VAL A 48 6.39 -3.96 0.85
CA VAL A 48 6.29 -2.80 1.72
C VAL A 48 6.58 -3.22 3.16
N VAL A 49 7.52 -2.52 3.78
CA VAL A 49 7.93 -2.78 5.16
C VAL A 49 7.38 -1.69 6.07
N PHE A 50 6.62 -2.10 7.09
CA PHE A 50 6.07 -1.22 8.12
C PHE A 50 6.91 -1.30 9.39
N SER A 51 7.12 -0.16 10.02
CA SER A 51 7.60 -0.04 11.39
C SER A 51 6.58 0.71 12.24
N LEU A 52 6.58 0.44 13.55
CA LEU A 52 5.72 1.09 14.54
C LEU A 52 6.58 1.65 15.66
N SER A 53 6.61 2.97 15.79
CA SER A 53 7.12 3.65 16.98
C SER A 53 5.98 4.01 17.94
N ALA A 54 6.24 3.90 19.21
CA ALA A 54 5.26 4.18 20.26
C ALA A 54 5.93 4.68 21.52
N GLU A 55 5.39 5.75 22.10
CA GLU A 55 5.91 6.36 23.32
C GLU A 55 4.77 6.73 24.26
N ASP A 56 5.05 6.64 25.53
CA ASP A 56 4.25 7.19 26.62
C ASP A 56 5.15 7.67 27.76
N GLU A 57 5.05 8.93 28.13
CA GLU A 57 5.96 9.53 29.11
C GLU A 57 5.60 9.13 30.54
N THR A 58 4.33 8.95 30.85
CA THR A 58 3.82 8.79 32.22
C THR A 58 3.86 7.34 32.67
N SER A 59 3.07 6.48 32.10
CA SER A 59 2.97 5.08 32.53
C SER A 59 3.84 4.12 31.73
N LYS A 60 4.39 4.56 30.60
CA LYS A 60 5.17 3.80 29.63
C LYS A 60 4.28 2.84 28.81
N VAL A 61 4.76 2.52 27.62
CA VAL A 61 4.10 1.56 26.73
C VAL A 61 4.11 0.17 27.38
N ASP A 62 2.96 -0.49 27.39
CA ASP A 62 2.79 -1.88 27.81
C ASP A 62 2.85 -2.83 26.63
N SER A 63 2.07 -2.55 25.58
CA SER A 63 1.99 -3.44 24.44
C SER A 63 1.79 -2.72 23.11
N ARG A 64 2.33 -3.34 22.05
CA ARG A 64 2.19 -2.97 20.65
C ARG A 64 1.61 -4.13 19.89
N ALA A 65 0.68 -3.85 18.97
CA ALA A 65 0.09 -4.88 18.14
C ALA A 65 -0.37 -4.29 16.80
N TYR A 66 -0.50 -5.14 15.78
CA TYR A 66 -0.97 -4.75 14.47
C TYR A 66 -2.02 -5.71 13.91
N VAL A 67 -2.73 -5.25 12.88
CA VAL A 67 -3.55 -6.07 11.99
C VAL A 67 -3.47 -5.54 10.56
N LEU A 68 -3.39 -6.44 9.58
CA LEU A 68 -3.47 -6.13 8.15
C LEU A 68 -4.90 -6.37 7.67
N ALA A 69 -5.67 -5.31 7.51
CA ALA A 69 -7.05 -5.38 7.06
C ALA A 69 -7.16 -5.20 5.54
N THR A 70 -8.13 -5.85 4.91
CA THR A 70 -8.42 -5.70 3.47
C THR A 70 -9.36 -4.54 3.15
N LYS A 71 -9.99 -3.98 4.18
CA LYS A 71 -10.94 -2.86 4.10
C LYS A 71 -10.78 -1.97 5.33
N ALA A 72 -11.22 -0.72 5.21
CA ALA A 72 -11.28 0.19 6.34
C ALA A 72 -12.10 -0.40 7.50
N MET A 73 -11.59 -0.21 8.71
CA MET A 73 -12.21 -0.70 9.95
C MET A 73 -12.79 0.46 10.74
N THR A 74 -14.00 0.26 11.24
CA THR A 74 -14.64 1.18 12.18
C THR A 74 -14.00 1.10 13.58
N ALA A 75 -14.19 2.11 14.42
CA ALA A 75 -13.72 2.09 15.80
C ALA A 75 -14.20 0.86 16.59
N SER A 76 -15.42 0.37 16.33
CA SER A 76 -15.94 -0.84 16.97
C SER A 76 -15.19 -2.09 16.51
N GLN A 77 -14.88 -2.19 15.21
CA GLN A 77 -14.12 -3.30 14.65
C GLN A 77 -12.68 -3.32 15.16
N LEU A 78 -12.04 -2.14 15.31
CA LEU A 78 -10.71 -2.03 15.91
C LEU A 78 -10.68 -2.56 17.34
N LYS A 79 -11.70 -2.28 18.16
CA LYS A 79 -11.78 -2.80 19.54
C LYS A 79 -11.86 -4.32 19.61
N SER A 80 -12.47 -4.97 18.62
CA SER A 80 -12.70 -6.43 18.58
C SER A 80 -11.78 -7.18 17.60
N ALA A 81 -10.81 -6.51 16.99
CA ALA A 81 -9.91 -7.12 16.01
C ALA A 81 -8.99 -8.17 16.64
N SER A 82 -8.59 -9.15 15.84
CA SER A 82 -7.57 -10.13 16.20
C SER A 82 -6.18 -9.53 16.01
N TRP A 83 -5.66 -8.94 17.05
CA TRP A 83 -4.37 -8.24 17.05
C TRP A 83 -3.20 -9.23 17.12
N VAL A 84 -2.18 -8.98 16.32
CA VAL A 84 -0.89 -9.69 16.36
C VAL A 84 0.10 -8.84 17.15
N THR A 85 0.72 -9.41 18.18
CA THR A 85 1.72 -8.69 18.98
C THR A 85 2.94 -8.33 18.13
N LEU A 86 3.45 -7.12 18.33
CA LEU A 86 4.65 -6.61 17.68
C LEU A 86 5.63 -6.14 18.75
N ALA A 87 6.83 -6.71 18.77
CA ALA A 87 7.87 -6.27 19.69
C ALA A 87 8.44 -4.91 19.27
N GLU A 88 9.07 -4.22 20.20
CA GLU A 88 9.73 -2.95 19.92
C GLU A 88 10.88 -3.15 18.92
N GLY A 89 10.91 -2.32 17.87
CA GLY A 89 11.91 -2.42 16.80
C GLY A 89 11.60 -3.45 15.73
N ASP A 90 10.61 -4.32 15.93
CA ASP A 90 10.19 -5.26 14.89
C ASP A 90 9.49 -4.55 13.72
N THR A 91 9.59 -5.17 12.55
CA THR A 91 8.93 -4.70 11.33
C THR A 91 7.96 -5.74 10.80
N VAL A 92 7.00 -5.28 10.01
CA VAL A 92 6.02 -6.15 9.32
C VAL A 92 6.15 -5.94 7.83
N THR A 93 6.40 -7.00 7.09
CA THR A 93 6.51 -6.95 5.63
C THR A 93 5.20 -7.41 4.98
N PHE A 94 4.67 -6.59 4.08
CA PHE A 94 3.58 -6.95 3.19
C PHE A 94 4.16 -7.24 1.79
N SER A 95 4.29 -8.53 1.46
CA SER A 95 4.91 -9.01 0.20
C SER A 95 3.91 -9.60 -0.79
N ARG A 96 2.70 -9.95 -0.32
CA ARG A 96 1.68 -10.56 -1.16
C ARG A 96 0.93 -9.50 -1.96
N GLU A 97 0.73 -9.72 -3.25
CA GLU A 97 -0.13 -8.87 -4.08
C GLU A 97 -1.53 -8.70 -3.50
N GLY A 98 -2.10 -7.52 -3.73
CA GLY A 98 -3.42 -7.13 -3.26
C GLY A 98 -3.39 -5.91 -2.34
N LYS A 99 -4.53 -5.64 -1.71
CA LYS A 99 -4.77 -4.43 -0.92
C LYS A 99 -4.75 -4.71 0.57
N ARG A 100 -4.08 -3.86 1.35
CA ARG A 100 -4.07 -3.90 2.82
C ARG A 100 -4.04 -2.49 3.41
N ILE A 101 -4.57 -2.39 4.62
CA ILE A 101 -4.40 -1.26 5.50
C ILE A 101 -3.73 -1.82 6.75
N PHE A 102 -2.62 -1.22 7.14
CA PHE A 102 -1.94 -1.56 8.39
C PHE A 102 -2.56 -0.73 9.51
N TYR A 103 -3.20 -1.41 10.47
CA TYR A 103 -3.65 -0.80 11.71
C TYR A 103 -2.71 -1.17 12.84
N ALA A 104 -2.36 -0.20 13.67
CA ALA A 104 -1.60 -0.37 14.90
C ALA A 104 -2.50 -0.10 16.11
N ARG A 105 -2.24 -0.85 17.18
CA ARG A 105 -2.79 -0.60 18.53
C ARG A 105 -1.65 -0.54 19.52
N VAL A 106 -1.60 0.52 20.31
CA VAL A 106 -0.65 0.70 21.39
C VAL A 106 -1.42 0.88 22.69
N ILE A 107 -1.02 0.18 23.73
CA ILE A 107 -1.60 0.26 25.06
C ILE A 107 -0.48 0.62 26.04
N ASP A 108 -0.71 1.58 26.94
CA ASP A 108 0.18 1.91 28.04
C ASP A 108 -0.09 1.05 29.28
N LYS A 109 0.74 1.17 30.31
CA LYS A 109 0.58 0.40 31.56
C LYS A 109 -0.62 0.85 32.42
N ALA A 110 -1.22 2.01 32.13
CA ALA A 110 -2.45 2.47 32.75
C ALA A 110 -3.71 1.98 32.02
N GLY A 111 -3.55 1.36 30.83
CA GLY A 111 -4.64 0.83 30.01
C GLY A 111 -5.18 1.81 28.97
N ASN A 112 -4.60 3.01 28.82
CA ASN A 112 -5.01 3.92 27.75
C ASN A 112 -4.57 3.36 26.40
N THR A 113 -5.42 3.50 25.39
CA THR A 113 -5.21 2.87 24.08
C THR A 113 -5.24 3.91 22.97
N THR A 114 -4.28 3.77 22.04
CA THR A 114 -4.21 4.52 20.77
C THR A 114 -4.28 3.56 19.60
N TYR A 115 -4.97 3.99 18.54
CA TYR A 115 -5.01 3.32 17.25
C TYR A 115 -4.46 4.25 16.18
N SER A 116 -3.71 3.69 15.23
CA SER A 116 -3.23 4.38 14.03
C SER A 116 -3.51 3.52 12.80
N ALA A 117 -3.61 4.14 11.63
CA ALA A 117 -3.82 3.46 10.37
C ALA A 117 -2.87 3.99 9.30
N SER A 118 -2.39 3.14 8.42
CA SER A 118 -1.74 3.54 7.16
C SER A 118 -2.78 3.96 6.13
N ASN A 119 -2.37 4.54 5.00
CA ASN A 119 -3.17 4.50 3.79
C ASN A 119 -3.48 3.06 3.37
N GLN A 120 -4.40 2.88 2.43
CA GLN A 120 -4.54 1.61 1.76
C GLN A 120 -3.32 1.36 0.88
N ILE A 121 -2.57 0.30 1.18
CA ILE A 121 -1.44 -0.15 0.37
C ILE A 121 -1.94 -1.14 -0.65
N THR A 122 -1.57 -0.94 -1.91
CA THR A 122 -1.72 -1.90 -3.00
C THR A 122 -0.33 -2.38 -3.39
N VAL A 123 -0.05 -3.66 -3.26
CA VAL A 123 1.13 -4.30 -3.83
C VAL A 123 0.69 -5.00 -5.10
N ASP A 124 1.27 -4.60 -6.22
CA ASP A 124 1.06 -5.19 -7.53
C ASP A 124 2.41 -5.28 -8.26
N LYS A 125 2.84 -6.49 -8.56
CA LYS A 125 4.11 -6.81 -9.21
C LYS A 125 3.89 -7.37 -10.61
N THR A 126 2.63 -7.43 -11.04
CA THR A 126 2.24 -7.93 -12.34
C THR A 126 2.48 -6.87 -13.41
N LEU A 127 3.11 -7.26 -14.51
CA LEU A 127 3.33 -6.37 -15.66
C LEU A 127 2.06 -6.25 -16.50
N PRO A 128 1.74 -5.07 -17.05
CA PRO A 128 0.68 -4.92 -18.03
C PRO A 128 0.86 -5.85 -19.22
N GLU A 129 -0.21 -6.44 -19.70
CA GLU A 129 -0.19 -7.33 -20.84
C GLU A 129 -0.61 -6.59 -22.12
N ILE A 130 0.20 -6.70 -23.18
CA ILE A 130 -0.05 -6.09 -24.48
C ILE A 130 -0.38 -7.20 -25.50
N LEU A 131 -1.56 -7.12 -26.12
CA LEU A 131 -2.05 -8.08 -27.08
C LEU A 131 -2.19 -7.45 -28.47
N CYS A 132 -1.68 -8.11 -29.51
CA CYS A 132 -1.95 -7.80 -30.90
C CYS A 132 -2.93 -8.85 -31.47
N GLY A 133 -4.19 -8.49 -31.54
CA GLY A 133 -5.27 -9.46 -31.73
C GLY A 133 -5.33 -10.42 -30.53
N SER A 134 -5.09 -11.71 -30.75
CA SER A 134 -5.03 -12.73 -29.68
C SER A 134 -3.59 -13.07 -29.25
N LYS A 135 -2.58 -12.48 -29.87
CA LYS A 135 -1.16 -12.78 -29.59
C LYS A 135 -0.62 -11.81 -28.55
N LYS A 136 -0.08 -12.35 -27.46
CA LYS A 136 0.68 -11.57 -26.48
C LYS A 136 1.98 -11.07 -27.10
N LEU A 137 2.23 -9.78 -27.00
CA LEU A 137 3.49 -9.15 -27.37
C LEU A 137 4.43 -9.25 -26.17
N GLY A 138 5.69 -9.56 -26.48
CA GLY A 138 6.80 -9.53 -25.52
C GLY A 138 7.85 -8.52 -26.01
N ASP A 139 9.04 -8.62 -25.48
CA ASP A 139 10.17 -7.75 -25.82
C ASP A 139 10.71 -7.98 -27.25
N THR A 140 10.14 -8.92 -28.01
CA THR A 140 10.54 -9.22 -29.38
C THR A 140 9.65 -8.51 -30.38
N LYS A 141 10.25 -8.06 -31.50
CA LYS A 141 9.51 -7.46 -32.61
C LYS A 141 8.43 -8.39 -33.14
N SER A 142 7.22 -7.85 -33.29
CA SER A 142 6.09 -8.52 -33.98
C SER A 142 5.79 -7.76 -35.26
N TYR A 143 5.54 -8.52 -36.36
CA TYR A 143 5.25 -7.92 -37.65
C TYR A 143 3.78 -8.03 -37.98
N ILE A 144 3.21 -6.93 -38.48
CA ILE A 144 1.84 -6.86 -39.00
C ILE A 144 1.87 -6.34 -40.43
N ALA A 145 1.05 -6.93 -41.31
CA ALA A 145 1.03 -6.54 -42.72
C ALA A 145 0.27 -5.25 -42.98
N ASP A 146 -0.78 -4.97 -42.18
CA ASP A 146 -1.67 -3.82 -42.40
C ASP A 146 -2.17 -3.29 -41.06
N ARG A 147 -3.45 -3.43 -40.78
CA ARG A 147 -4.15 -2.88 -39.61
C ARG A 147 -4.35 -3.93 -38.53
N LYS A 148 -4.03 -3.59 -37.28
CA LYS A 148 -4.24 -4.48 -36.12
C LYS A 148 -4.80 -3.72 -34.92
N LYS A 149 -5.73 -4.38 -34.23
CA LYS A 149 -6.20 -3.96 -32.92
C LYS A 149 -5.16 -4.38 -31.89
N ILE A 150 -4.74 -3.41 -31.08
CA ILE A 150 -3.93 -3.62 -29.89
C ILE A 150 -4.88 -3.52 -28.68
N THR A 151 -4.72 -4.40 -27.73
CA THR A 151 -5.41 -4.34 -26.43
C THR A 151 -4.36 -4.42 -25.34
N VAL A 152 -4.44 -3.53 -24.38
CA VAL A 152 -3.60 -3.52 -23.19
C VAL A 152 -4.48 -3.76 -21.98
N THR A 153 -4.05 -4.65 -21.10
CA THR A 153 -4.81 -5.03 -19.90
C THR A 153 -3.91 -5.13 -18.68
N ASP A 154 -4.39 -4.61 -17.57
CA ASP A 154 -3.84 -4.75 -16.24
C ASP A 154 -4.87 -4.22 -15.23
N ASP A 155 -4.97 -4.82 -14.04
CA ASP A 155 -5.94 -4.43 -13.01
C ASP A 155 -5.75 -2.96 -12.53
N TYR A 156 -4.52 -2.46 -12.63
CA TYR A 156 -4.13 -1.11 -12.20
C TYR A 156 -3.55 -0.27 -13.33
N LEU A 157 -3.83 -0.62 -14.60
CA LEU A 157 -3.36 0.11 -15.77
C LEU A 157 -3.60 1.62 -15.61
N SER A 158 -2.56 2.42 -15.83
CA SER A 158 -2.59 3.88 -15.68
C SER A 158 -2.34 4.61 -16.99
N LYS A 159 -1.45 4.08 -17.83
CA LYS A 159 -1.04 4.76 -19.06
C LYS A 159 -0.57 3.80 -20.13
N VAL A 160 -0.87 4.14 -21.38
CA VAL A 160 -0.29 3.49 -22.55
C VAL A 160 0.24 4.55 -23.51
N THR A 161 1.46 4.38 -23.97
CA THR A 161 2.11 5.28 -24.94
C THR A 161 2.52 4.50 -26.16
N VAL A 162 2.24 5.05 -27.34
CA VAL A 162 2.70 4.50 -28.63
C VAL A 162 3.59 5.53 -29.29
N LYS A 163 4.78 5.12 -29.68
CA LYS A 163 5.76 5.94 -30.37
C LYS A 163 6.10 5.38 -31.74
N ASN A 164 6.40 6.26 -32.68
CA ASN A 164 7.07 5.96 -33.96
C ASN A 164 8.39 6.72 -33.97
N GLY A 165 9.49 6.03 -33.74
CA GLY A 165 10.78 6.64 -33.45
C GLY A 165 10.69 7.53 -32.21
N SER A 166 11.10 8.80 -32.32
CA SER A 166 11.00 9.77 -31.21
C SER A 166 9.61 10.39 -31.04
N ASN A 167 8.70 10.20 -31.99
CA ASN A 167 7.40 10.88 -31.99
C ASN A 167 6.37 10.04 -31.24
N THR A 168 5.70 10.62 -30.22
CA THR A 168 4.52 10.03 -29.59
C THR A 168 3.33 10.21 -30.52
N VAL A 169 2.76 9.09 -30.98
CA VAL A 169 1.61 9.08 -31.91
C VAL A 169 0.29 8.82 -31.21
N LEU A 170 0.32 8.19 -30.01
CA LEU A 170 -0.85 7.96 -29.19
C LEU A 170 -0.47 7.93 -27.72
N THR A 171 -1.31 8.53 -26.89
CA THR A 171 -1.27 8.35 -25.43
C THR A 171 -2.70 8.03 -24.97
N LYS A 172 -2.81 7.02 -24.10
CA LYS A 172 -4.01 6.66 -23.37
C LYS A 172 -3.73 6.82 -21.88
N THR A 173 -4.63 7.49 -21.18
CA THR A 173 -4.55 7.76 -19.74
C THR A 173 -5.70 7.06 -19.01
N GLU A 174 -5.77 7.23 -17.71
CA GLU A 174 -6.82 6.62 -16.87
C GLU A 174 -8.24 6.91 -17.38
N ASP A 175 -8.47 8.07 -17.99
CA ASP A 175 -9.78 8.46 -18.56
C ASP A 175 -10.18 7.59 -19.76
N ASP A 176 -9.22 7.03 -20.47
CA ASP A 176 -9.43 6.13 -21.62
C ASP A 176 -9.58 4.66 -21.22
N ILE A 177 -9.15 4.31 -19.97
CA ILE A 177 -9.06 2.95 -19.50
C ILE A 177 -10.36 2.54 -18.82
N THR A 178 -10.92 1.44 -19.27
CA THR A 178 -12.16 0.91 -18.69
C THR A 178 -11.91 -0.48 -18.11
N LYS A 179 -12.14 -0.65 -16.82
CA LYS A 179 -11.94 -1.93 -16.10
C LYS A 179 -10.55 -2.54 -16.34
N GLY A 180 -9.51 -1.71 -16.25
CA GLY A 180 -8.14 -2.16 -16.45
C GLY A 180 -7.80 -2.52 -17.90
N SER A 181 -8.57 -2.05 -18.89
CA SER A 181 -8.33 -2.37 -20.29
C SER A 181 -8.51 -1.16 -21.18
N VAL A 182 -7.66 -1.06 -22.20
CA VAL A 182 -7.78 -0.09 -23.29
C VAL A 182 -7.46 -0.76 -24.63
N SER A 183 -8.13 -0.34 -25.68
CA SER A 183 -7.86 -0.83 -27.03
C SER A 183 -7.74 0.32 -28.01
N PHE A 184 -6.86 0.16 -28.97
CA PHE A 184 -6.64 1.08 -30.08
C PHE A 184 -6.21 0.31 -31.35
N VAL A 185 -6.13 1.01 -32.45
CA VAL A 185 -5.73 0.41 -33.72
C VAL A 185 -4.39 1.01 -34.14
N ILE A 186 -3.48 0.15 -34.54
CA ILE A 186 -2.26 0.51 -35.25
C ILE A 186 -2.47 0.14 -36.71
N GLU A 187 -2.19 1.08 -37.60
CA GLU A 187 -2.31 0.90 -39.03
C GLU A 187 -1.16 1.58 -39.76
N ARG A 188 -0.92 1.15 -40.99
CA ARG A 188 0.05 1.77 -41.85
C ARG A 188 -0.43 3.16 -42.27
N THR A 189 0.36 4.19 -42.05
CA THR A 189 -0.01 5.58 -42.32
C THR A 189 0.45 6.09 -43.68
N THR A 190 1.32 5.33 -44.38
CA THR A 190 1.89 5.71 -45.68
C THR A 190 1.95 4.51 -46.59
N GLU A 191 1.82 4.78 -47.92
CA GLU A 191 1.97 3.75 -48.97
C GLU A 191 3.45 3.51 -49.36
N THR A 192 4.41 3.94 -48.54
CA THR A 192 5.83 3.64 -48.76
C THR A 192 6.14 2.19 -48.41
N ASN A 193 7.16 1.63 -49.07
CA ASN A 193 7.62 0.27 -48.79
C ASN A 193 8.49 0.20 -47.53
N ASP A 194 8.61 1.28 -46.78
CA ASP A 194 9.44 1.32 -45.59
C ASP A 194 8.72 0.67 -44.40
N ASP A 195 9.48 -0.03 -43.58
CA ASP A 195 9.00 -0.56 -42.31
C ASP A 195 8.70 0.56 -41.33
N ILE A 196 7.48 0.57 -40.79
CA ILE A 196 7.11 1.46 -39.70
C ILE A 196 7.22 0.68 -38.38
N VAL A 197 8.03 1.21 -37.45
CA VAL A 197 8.20 0.59 -36.13
C VAL A 197 7.42 1.41 -35.09
N TYR A 198 6.44 0.74 -34.46
CA TYR A 198 5.75 1.29 -33.29
C TYR A 198 6.29 0.63 -32.02
N GLU A 199 6.67 1.47 -31.06
CA GLU A 199 6.99 1.06 -29.70
C GLU A 199 5.77 1.33 -28.81
N ILE A 200 5.31 0.29 -28.10
CA ILE A 200 4.16 0.39 -27.20
C ILE A 200 4.67 0.16 -25.79
N THR A 201 4.49 1.14 -24.92
CA THR A 201 4.80 1.06 -23.50
C THR A 201 3.50 1.16 -22.71
N ALA A 202 3.32 0.25 -21.77
CA ALA A 202 2.20 0.28 -20.83
C ALA A 202 2.75 0.42 -19.40
N GLU A 203 2.11 1.25 -18.61
CA GLU A 203 2.49 1.54 -17.23
C GLU A 203 1.25 1.38 -16.34
N ASP A 204 1.40 0.72 -15.20
CA ASP A 204 0.38 0.66 -14.17
C ASP A 204 0.59 1.70 -13.05
N LYS A 205 -0.31 1.72 -12.05
CA LYS A 205 -0.22 2.63 -10.88
C LYS A 205 0.89 2.26 -9.91
N SER A 206 1.40 1.04 -9.98
CA SER A 206 2.48 0.54 -9.13
C SER A 206 3.86 0.79 -9.75
N GLY A 207 3.90 1.27 -11.01
CA GLY A 207 5.13 1.57 -11.75
C GLY A 207 5.70 0.37 -12.50
N ASN A 208 4.93 -0.72 -12.70
CA ASN A 208 5.33 -1.78 -13.61
C ASN A 208 5.19 -1.32 -15.08
N GLN A 209 6.15 -1.69 -15.94
CA GLN A 209 6.20 -1.36 -17.37
C GLN A 209 6.54 -2.59 -18.22
#